data_d3bd228e1577225756e48f69d02c9e90
#
_entry.id   d3bd228e1577225756e48f69d02c9e90
#
_cell.length_a   1.000
_cell.length_b   1.000
_cell.length_c   1.000
_cell.angle_alpha   90.00
_cell.angle_beta   90.00
_cell.angle_gamma   90.00
#
_symmetry.space_group_name_H-M   'P 1'
#
loop_
_entity.id
_entity.type
_entity.pdbx_description
1 polymer ?
#
loop_
_entity_poly.entity_id
_entity_poly.type
_entity_poly.pdbx_seq_one_letter_code
_entity_poly.pdbx_strand_id
1 'polypeptide(L)'
;MTHKRGQPARKHGPMVSCTDPRKNISSGNHGLAVVFSGQRSTMFGFASRRAVSMATRMGVRSKHTLPELPYSYGALEPAISGQIMEVHHAKHHQTYVNALNTFETQLSETLAKGDIRGAIALQRMVTFNGGGHINHSLFWKNLAPSSQGGGQLDSGELRSAIERDFGGVDEMKQKFNAALAGIQGSGWGWLGYNAQNGRLDIVTTANQDPLTTHTPLIGIDAWEHAFYLQYKNDKATYFKNIWNVINFEEAEKRLLAAKQ
;
A
#
# COMPACT_ATOMS: atom_id res chain seq x y z
N MET A 1 14.87 -19.68 -57.38
CA MET A 1 16.11 -20.07 -56.70
C MET A 1 15.86 -20.01 -55.21
N THR A 2 15.75 -21.15 -54.58
CA THR A 2 15.39 -21.43 -53.21
C THR A 2 16.61 -21.37 -52.32
N HIS A 3 16.54 -20.59 -51.19
CA HIS A 3 17.49 -20.74 -50.10
C HIS A 3 16.79 -20.98 -48.79
N LYS A 4 16.77 -22.27 -48.38
CA LYS A 4 16.49 -22.72 -47.01
C LYS A 4 17.69 -22.40 -46.13
N ARG A 5 17.51 -21.77 -44.96
CA ARG A 5 18.49 -21.73 -43.87
C ARG A 5 17.89 -22.43 -42.65
N GLY A 6 18.66 -23.39 -42.15
CA GLY A 6 18.31 -24.31 -41.10
C GLY A 6 18.30 -23.66 -39.71
N GLN A 7 17.50 -24.27 -38.85
CA GLN A 7 17.48 -24.01 -37.39
C GLN A 7 18.63 -24.75 -36.70
N PRO A 8 19.24 -24.19 -35.64
CA PRO A 8 20.19 -24.92 -34.80
C PRO A 8 19.45 -25.69 -33.68
N ALA A 9 19.94 -26.89 -33.40
CA ALA A 9 19.48 -27.86 -32.44
C ALA A 9 19.60 -27.39 -30.99
N ARG A 10 18.58 -27.69 -30.17
CA ARG A 10 18.59 -27.52 -28.71
C ARG A 10 19.42 -28.64 -28.06
N LYS A 11 20.42 -28.26 -27.28
CA LYS A 11 21.19 -29.18 -26.42
C LYS A 11 20.42 -29.38 -25.10
N HIS A 12 20.13 -30.62 -24.78
CA HIS A 12 19.64 -31.07 -23.48
C HIS A 12 20.78 -31.08 -22.45
N GLY A 13 20.61 -30.35 -21.35
CA GLY A 13 21.46 -30.45 -20.16
C GLY A 13 20.94 -31.53 -19.19
N PRO A 14 21.78 -32.08 -18.29
CA PRO A 14 21.50 -33.26 -17.53
C PRO A 14 20.50 -33.06 -16.39
N MET A 15 19.62 -34.06 -16.18
CA MET A 15 18.75 -34.21 -15.03
C MET A 15 19.55 -34.35 -13.73
N VAL A 16 19.22 -33.55 -12.73
CA VAL A 16 19.69 -33.72 -11.36
C VAL A 16 18.68 -34.58 -10.60
N SER A 17 19.16 -35.74 -10.15
CA SER A 17 18.42 -36.70 -9.31
C SER A 17 18.30 -36.20 -7.88
N CYS A 18 17.07 -36.05 -7.37
CA CYS A 18 16.80 -35.84 -5.95
C CYS A 18 16.78 -37.16 -5.20
N THR A 19 17.76 -37.39 -4.34
CA THR A 19 17.77 -38.51 -3.38
C THR A 19 17.08 -38.11 -2.08
N ASP A 20 16.13 -38.94 -1.66
CA ASP A 20 15.36 -38.88 -0.40
C ASP A 20 16.23 -39.39 0.79
N PRO A 21 16.36 -38.64 1.89
CA PRO A 21 16.98 -39.12 3.11
C PRO A 21 15.93 -39.47 4.19
N ARG A 22 15.31 -40.63 4.07
CA ARG A 22 14.67 -41.29 5.21
C ARG A 22 15.41 -42.57 5.54
N LYS A 23 16.25 -42.53 6.60
CA LYS A 23 16.56 -43.70 7.43
C LYS A 23 17.22 -43.34 8.77
N ASN A 24 16.59 -43.89 9.81
CA ASN A 24 17.13 -44.38 11.09
C ASN A 24 17.51 -43.35 12.16
N ILE A 25 16.69 -43.30 13.22
CA ILE A 25 17.19 -43.22 14.59
C ILE A 25 16.53 -44.32 15.43
N SER A 26 17.39 -45.14 15.96
CA SER A 26 17.18 -46.28 16.84
C SER A 26 16.81 -45.87 18.26
N SER A 27 15.97 -46.69 18.86
CA SER A 27 15.58 -46.74 20.27
C SER A 27 16.77 -46.83 21.25
N GLY A 28 16.72 -46.04 22.27
CA GLY A 28 17.56 -46.17 23.47
C GLY A 28 16.72 -45.96 24.72
N ASN A 29 16.34 -47.04 25.35
CA ASN A 29 15.61 -47.13 26.62
C ASN A 29 16.61 -47.15 27.76
N HIS A 30 16.59 -46.15 28.67
CA HIS A 30 17.20 -46.33 30.02
C HIS A 30 16.27 -45.74 31.07
N GLY A 31 15.65 -46.64 31.80
CA GLY A 31 14.90 -46.35 33.00
C GLY A 31 15.83 -45.95 34.17
N LEU A 32 15.40 -44.97 34.93
CA LEU A 32 15.86 -44.79 36.29
C LEU A 32 14.66 -44.59 37.20
N ALA A 33 14.37 -45.60 37.99
CA ALA A 33 13.42 -45.59 39.08
C ALA A 33 14.04 -44.83 40.26
N VAL A 34 13.38 -43.76 40.73
CA VAL A 34 13.67 -43.16 42.03
C VAL A 34 12.46 -43.33 42.93
N VAL A 35 12.60 -44.18 43.91
CA VAL A 35 11.66 -44.36 45.04
C VAL A 35 11.85 -43.23 46.01
N PHE A 36 10.81 -42.48 46.38
CA PHE A 36 10.76 -41.64 47.56
C PHE A 36 9.50 -41.93 48.36
N SER A 37 9.75 -42.36 49.57
CA SER A 37 8.81 -42.63 50.66
C SER A 37 8.21 -41.35 51.23
N GLY A 38 6.96 -41.46 51.55
CA GLY A 38 6.06 -40.77 52.46
C GLY A 38 6.47 -39.53 53.23
N GLN A 39 5.56 -38.62 53.36
CA GLN A 39 5.01 -38.15 54.64
C GLN A 39 3.97 -37.04 54.48
N ARG A 40 2.82 -37.29 55.14
CA ARG A 40 1.95 -36.39 55.89
C ARG A 40 1.16 -35.30 55.22
N SER A 41 -0.15 -35.58 55.26
CA SER A 41 -1.28 -34.67 55.31
C SER A 41 -1.01 -33.31 56.00
N THR A 42 -1.37 -32.23 55.30
CA THR A 42 -1.90 -31.02 55.91
C THR A 42 -3.01 -30.48 55.00
N MET A 43 -4.21 -30.42 55.57
CA MET A 43 -5.36 -29.72 54.98
C MET A 43 -4.96 -28.23 54.81
N PHE A 44 -5.06 -27.73 53.61
CA PHE A 44 -5.17 -26.29 53.35
C PHE A 44 -6.34 -25.97 52.43
N GLY A 45 -7.09 -24.99 52.89
CA GLY A 45 -8.38 -24.58 52.42
C GLY A 45 -8.51 -24.30 50.93
N PHE A 46 -9.64 -24.64 50.40
CA PHE A 46 -10.11 -24.23 49.09
C PHE A 46 -10.28 -22.70 49.07
N ALA A 47 -9.25 -21.98 48.62
CA ALA A 47 -9.40 -20.60 48.19
C ALA A 47 -10.06 -20.62 46.79
N SER A 48 -11.35 -20.33 46.72
CA SER A 48 -12.08 -20.08 45.51
C SER A 48 -11.40 -18.96 44.73
N ARG A 49 -10.58 -19.34 43.73
CA ARG A 49 -10.10 -18.39 42.76
C ARG A 49 -11.25 -17.96 41.88
N ARG A 50 -11.86 -16.81 42.19
CA ARG A 50 -12.73 -16.10 41.27
C ARG A 50 -11.94 -15.91 39.98
N ALA A 51 -12.33 -16.65 38.95
CA ALA A 51 -11.92 -16.39 37.59
C ALA A 51 -12.44 -14.99 37.21
N VAL A 52 -11.58 -14.00 37.26
CA VAL A 52 -11.87 -12.69 36.67
C VAL A 52 -11.90 -12.93 35.16
N SER A 53 -13.09 -13.08 34.61
CA SER A 53 -13.35 -13.05 33.18
C SER A 53 -12.91 -11.67 32.69
N MET A 54 -11.69 -11.57 32.16
CA MET A 54 -11.30 -10.46 31.30
C MET A 54 -12.07 -10.63 29.98
N ALA A 55 -13.33 -10.21 29.99
CA ALA A 55 -14.02 -9.90 28.77
C ALA A 55 -13.25 -8.74 28.12
N THR A 56 -12.32 -9.09 27.22
CA THR A 56 -11.68 -8.12 26.34
C THR A 56 -12.80 -7.43 25.59
N ARG A 57 -13.15 -6.20 25.99
CA ARG A 57 -14.02 -5.33 25.21
C ARG A 57 -13.33 -5.18 23.87
N MET A 58 -13.75 -5.94 22.87
CA MET A 58 -13.48 -5.63 21.48
C MET A 58 -14.11 -4.26 21.25
N GLY A 59 -13.29 -3.22 21.32
CA GLY A 59 -13.71 -1.87 20.99
C GLY A 59 -14.36 -1.92 19.62
N VAL A 60 -15.57 -1.38 19.50
CA VAL A 60 -16.22 -1.19 18.19
C VAL A 60 -15.27 -0.36 17.36
N ARG A 61 -14.63 -1.00 16.36
CA ARG A 61 -13.73 -0.32 15.44
C ARG A 61 -14.56 0.73 14.71
N SER A 62 -14.14 1.99 14.79
CA SER A 62 -14.78 3.07 14.04
C SER A 62 -14.74 2.73 12.56
N LYS A 63 -15.90 2.84 11.88
CA LYS A 63 -15.96 2.63 10.44
C LYS A 63 -15.17 3.72 9.72
N HIS A 64 -14.52 3.34 8.62
CA HIS A 64 -13.90 4.29 7.70
C HIS A 64 -14.98 5.15 7.06
N THR A 65 -14.67 6.42 6.84
CA THR A 65 -15.56 7.40 6.20
C THR A 65 -14.87 8.05 5.02
N LEU A 66 -15.65 8.48 4.04
CA LEU A 66 -15.11 9.28 2.94
C LEU A 66 -14.65 10.62 3.52
N PRO A 67 -13.36 11.02 3.37
CA PRO A 67 -12.90 12.33 3.82
C PRO A 67 -13.48 13.43 2.94
N GLU A 68 -13.79 14.58 3.53
CA GLU A 68 -14.17 15.76 2.77
C GLU A 68 -12.99 16.31 1.96
N LEU A 69 -13.28 16.88 0.80
CA LEU A 69 -12.28 17.60 0.01
C LEU A 69 -12.01 18.98 0.62
N PRO A 70 -10.76 19.45 0.65
CA PRO A 70 -10.43 20.80 1.11
C PRO A 70 -10.78 21.90 0.09
N TYR A 71 -11.35 21.55 -1.07
CA TYR A 71 -11.72 22.45 -2.17
C TYR A 71 -12.95 21.88 -2.90
N SER A 72 -13.64 22.77 -3.67
CA SER A 72 -14.77 22.33 -4.51
C SER A 72 -14.34 21.50 -5.71
N TYR A 73 -15.23 20.71 -6.27
CA TYR A 73 -14.90 19.84 -7.42
C TYR A 73 -14.33 20.59 -8.62
N GLY A 74 -14.79 21.80 -8.91
CA GLY A 74 -14.30 22.59 -10.05
C GLY A 74 -13.01 23.40 -9.75
N ALA A 75 -12.50 23.36 -8.54
CA ALA A 75 -11.40 24.24 -8.14
C ALA A 75 -10.03 23.89 -8.76
N LEU A 76 -9.89 22.69 -9.32
CA LEU A 76 -8.66 22.21 -9.96
C LEU A 76 -8.65 22.40 -11.48
N GLU A 77 -9.69 23.02 -12.03
CA GLU A 77 -9.72 23.34 -13.47
C GLU A 77 -8.67 24.38 -13.85
N PRO A 78 -8.11 24.31 -15.06
CA PRO A 78 -8.40 23.33 -16.13
C PRO A 78 -7.60 22.01 -16.03
N ALA A 79 -6.77 21.82 -14.99
CA ALA A 79 -5.92 20.64 -14.88
C ALA A 79 -6.71 19.36 -14.66
N ILE A 80 -7.75 19.39 -13.83
CA ILE A 80 -8.67 18.27 -13.61
C ILE A 80 -10.09 18.85 -13.59
N SER A 81 -10.97 18.31 -14.44
CA SER A 81 -12.36 18.79 -14.53
C SER A 81 -13.18 18.47 -13.29
N GLY A 82 -14.13 19.34 -12.96
CA GLY A 82 -15.06 19.12 -11.86
C GLY A 82 -15.85 17.81 -11.99
N GLN A 83 -16.18 17.39 -13.20
CA GLN A 83 -16.83 16.10 -13.47
C GLN A 83 -15.97 14.91 -13.05
N ILE A 84 -14.66 14.92 -13.37
CA ILE A 84 -13.72 13.89 -12.89
C ILE A 84 -13.68 13.89 -11.38
N MET A 85 -13.50 15.05 -10.76
CA MET A 85 -13.37 15.17 -9.30
C MET A 85 -14.59 14.63 -8.57
N GLU A 86 -15.79 14.95 -9.03
CA GLU A 86 -17.04 14.44 -8.44
C GLU A 86 -17.14 12.92 -8.52
N VAL A 87 -16.95 12.35 -9.72
CA VAL A 87 -17.05 10.89 -9.91
C VAL A 87 -15.93 10.17 -9.15
N HIS A 88 -14.72 10.70 -9.20
CA HIS A 88 -13.54 10.10 -8.57
C HIS A 88 -13.68 10.09 -7.04
N HIS A 89 -14.17 11.19 -6.44
CA HIS A 89 -14.39 11.29 -5.00
C HIS A 89 -15.67 10.55 -4.57
N ALA A 90 -16.84 10.97 -5.09
CA ALA A 90 -18.13 10.51 -4.57
C ALA A 90 -18.53 9.10 -5.03
N LYS A 91 -17.89 8.54 -6.07
CA LYS A 91 -18.18 7.19 -6.56
C LYS A 91 -17.00 6.23 -6.32
N HIS A 92 -15.83 6.50 -6.92
CA HIS A 92 -14.69 5.57 -6.80
C HIS A 92 -14.17 5.48 -5.37
N HIS A 93 -13.81 6.59 -4.73
CA HIS A 93 -13.31 6.56 -3.35
C HIS A 93 -14.38 6.05 -2.38
N GLN A 94 -15.64 6.51 -2.49
CA GLN A 94 -16.72 6.02 -1.65
C GLN A 94 -16.92 4.50 -1.78
N THR A 95 -16.74 3.94 -2.98
CA THR A 95 -16.83 2.48 -3.19
C THR A 95 -15.73 1.74 -2.43
N TYR A 96 -14.49 2.24 -2.45
CA TYR A 96 -13.40 1.65 -1.66
C TYR A 96 -13.69 1.71 -0.16
N VAL A 97 -14.20 2.82 0.35
CA VAL A 97 -14.58 2.98 1.77
C VAL A 97 -15.65 1.95 2.16
N ASN A 98 -16.72 1.83 1.38
CA ASN A 98 -17.82 0.91 1.66
C ASN A 98 -17.35 -0.56 1.64
N ALA A 99 -16.55 -0.92 0.64
CA ALA A 99 -16.00 -2.25 0.49
C ALA A 99 -15.00 -2.59 1.61
N LEU A 100 -14.13 -1.66 1.99
CA LEU A 100 -13.20 -1.83 3.10
C LEU A 100 -13.95 -2.14 4.40
N ASN A 101 -14.94 -1.34 4.77
CA ASN A 101 -15.76 -1.57 5.96
C ASN A 101 -16.43 -2.94 5.95
N THR A 102 -16.90 -3.38 4.79
CA THR A 102 -17.53 -4.69 4.61
C THR A 102 -16.53 -5.82 4.81
N PHE A 103 -15.38 -5.75 4.13
CA PHE A 103 -14.38 -6.82 4.18
C PHE A 103 -13.63 -6.89 5.51
N GLU A 104 -13.41 -5.77 6.21
CA GLU A 104 -12.86 -5.79 7.56
C GLU A 104 -13.81 -6.50 8.55
N THR A 105 -15.12 -6.27 8.43
CA THR A 105 -16.13 -6.96 9.25
C THR A 105 -16.09 -8.46 8.97
N GLN A 106 -16.13 -8.87 7.68
CA GLN A 106 -16.08 -10.27 7.29
C GLN A 106 -14.77 -10.95 7.72
N LEU A 107 -13.64 -10.25 7.61
CA LEU A 107 -12.33 -10.77 8.05
C LEU A 107 -12.33 -11.03 9.56
N SER A 108 -12.86 -10.09 10.35
CA SER A 108 -12.96 -10.25 11.80
C SER A 108 -13.83 -11.46 12.20
N GLU A 109 -14.98 -11.61 11.56
CA GLU A 109 -15.88 -12.76 11.80
C GLU A 109 -15.25 -14.10 11.37
N THR A 110 -14.53 -14.10 10.25
CA THR A 110 -13.85 -15.29 9.71
C THR A 110 -12.71 -15.74 10.63
N LEU A 111 -11.93 -14.77 11.13
CA LEU A 111 -10.87 -15.03 12.11
C LEU A 111 -11.45 -15.56 13.43
N ALA A 112 -12.56 -15.02 13.91
CA ALA A 112 -13.24 -15.49 15.12
C ALA A 112 -13.72 -16.95 15.02
N LYS A 113 -14.04 -17.43 13.81
CA LYS A 113 -14.42 -18.82 13.51
C LYS A 113 -13.21 -19.74 13.32
N GLY A 114 -11.97 -19.23 13.31
CA GLY A 114 -10.77 -20.02 13.04
C GLY A 114 -10.60 -20.42 11.58
N ASP A 115 -11.35 -19.84 10.64
CA ASP A 115 -11.24 -20.13 9.21
C ASP A 115 -10.05 -19.36 8.60
N ILE A 116 -8.87 -19.93 8.72
CA ILE A 116 -7.62 -19.36 8.20
C ILE A 116 -7.65 -19.20 6.67
N ARG A 117 -8.26 -20.16 5.95
CA ARG A 117 -8.31 -20.11 4.49
C ARG A 117 -9.20 -18.96 4.00
N GLY A 118 -10.38 -18.80 4.60
CA GLY A 118 -11.27 -17.67 4.33
C GLY A 118 -10.63 -16.33 4.69
N ALA A 119 -9.92 -16.27 5.83
CA ALA A 119 -9.21 -15.07 6.25
C ALA A 119 -8.13 -14.64 5.24
N ILE A 120 -7.33 -15.57 4.71
CA ILE A 120 -6.32 -15.27 3.67
C ILE A 120 -6.96 -14.74 2.39
N ALA A 121 -8.10 -15.29 1.98
CA ALA A 121 -8.83 -14.80 0.81
C ALA A 121 -9.35 -13.37 1.01
N LEU A 122 -9.89 -13.07 2.20
CA LEU A 122 -10.41 -11.73 2.55
C LEU A 122 -9.31 -10.68 2.70
N GLN A 123 -8.10 -11.05 3.13
CA GLN A 123 -6.97 -10.12 3.22
C GLN A 123 -6.68 -9.40 1.90
N ARG A 124 -6.82 -10.09 0.76
CA ARG A 124 -6.63 -9.47 -0.56
C ARG A 124 -7.65 -8.36 -0.81
N MET A 125 -8.89 -8.59 -0.40
CA MET A 125 -9.96 -7.60 -0.56
C MET A 125 -9.75 -6.40 0.37
N VAL A 126 -9.29 -6.63 1.61
CA VAL A 126 -8.93 -5.57 2.56
C VAL A 126 -7.73 -4.77 2.03
N THR A 127 -6.68 -5.44 1.52
CA THR A 127 -5.51 -4.76 0.95
C THR A 127 -5.89 -3.88 -0.25
N PHE A 128 -6.69 -4.40 -1.18
CA PHE A 128 -7.10 -3.65 -2.37
C PHE A 128 -7.98 -2.44 -2.01
N ASN A 129 -9.03 -2.65 -1.21
CA ASN A 129 -9.97 -1.57 -0.88
C ASN A 129 -9.39 -0.60 0.16
N GLY A 130 -8.60 -1.11 1.12
CA GLY A 130 -7.86 -0.31 2.08
C GLY A 130 -6.78 0.55 1.41
N GLY A 131 -6.04 -0.04 0.47
CA GLY A 131 -5.12 0.71 -0.38
C GLY A 131 -5.83 1.79 -1.19
N GLY A 132 -6.98 1.46 -1.81
CA GLY A 132 -7.81 2.43 -2.50
C GLY A 132 -8.22 3.60 -1.60
N HIS A 133 -8.68 3.31 -0.37
CA HIS A 133 -9.03 4.35 0.59
C HIS A 133 -7.82 5.20 1.01
N ILE A 134 -6.68 4.58 1.31
CA ILE A 134 -5.44 5.28 1.70
C ILE A 134 -4.93 6.16 0.55
N ASN A 135 -4.78 5.59 -0.65
CA ASN A 135 -4.23 6.28 -1.82
C ASN A 135 -5.05 7.51 -2.17
N HIS A 136 -6.39 7.38 -2.21
CA HIS A 136 -7.28 8.50 -2.52
C HIS A 136 -7.30 9.54 -1.39
N SER A 137 -7.25 9.13 -0.12
CA SER A 137 -7.17 10.06 1.03
C SER A 137 -5.88 10.90 0.98
N LEU A 138 -4.77 10.30 0.53
CA LEU A 138 -3.53 11.02 0.27
C LEU A 138 -3.64 11.93 -0.96
N PHE A 139 -4.26 11.43 -2.04
CA PHE A 139 -4.40 12.13 -3.32
C PHE A 139 -5.15 13.45 -3.17
N TRP A 140 -6.25 13.49 -2.45
CA TRP A 140 -7.00 14.73 -2.24
C TRP A 140 -6.17 15.83 -1.57
N LYS A 141 -5.30 15.45 -0.62
CA LYS A 141 -4.38 16.39 0.05
C LYS A 141 -3.16 16.74 -0.81
N ASN A 142 -2.80 15.88 -1.78
CA ASN A 142 -1.72 16.15 -2.72
C ASN A 142 -2.07 17.22 -3.76
N LEU A 143 -3.33 17.63 -3.81
CA LEU A 143 -3.81 18.60 -4.79
C LEU A 143 -4.27 19.88 -4.09
N ALA A 144 -4.06 21.00 -4.75
CA ALA A 144 -4.55 22.31 -4.34
C ALA A 144 -4.90 23.14 -5.58
N PRO A 145 -5.90 24.04 -5.48
CA PRO A 145 -6.16 25.01 -6.54
C PRO A 145 -4.91 25.86 -6.81
N SER A 146 -4.66 26.23 -8.07
CA SER A 146 -3.54 27.10 -8.43
C SER A 146 -3.62 28.46 -7.71
N SER A 147 -4.82 28.94 -7.39
CA SER A 147 -5.04 30.15 -6.60
C SER A 147 -4.69 29.98 -5.10
N GLN A 148 -4.45 28.76 -4.65
CA GLN A 148 -4.08 28.42 -3.26
C GLN A 148 -2.72 27.71 -3.20
N GLY A 149 -1.80 28.05 -4.09
CA GLY A 149 -0.44 27.52 -4.09
C GLY A 149 -0.26 26.20 -4.85
N GLY A 150 -1.31 25.68 -5.50
CA GLY A 150 -1.19 24.50 -6.36
C GLY A 150 -0.17 24.71 -7.47
N GLY A 151 0.75 23.76 -7.64
CA GLY A 151 1.83 23.79 -8.62
C GLY A 151 3.06 24.62 -8.21
N GLN A 152 3.01 25.35 -7.08
CA GLN A 152 4.12 26.18 -6.61
C GLN A 152 4.98 25.41 -5.61
N LEU A 153 6.27 25.34 -5.89
CA LEU A 153 7.27 24.77 -4.98
C LEU A 153 8.19 25.90 -4.53
N ASP A 154 8.01 26.34 -3.29
CA ASP A 154 8.83 27.36 -2.68
C ASP A 154 10.22 26.84 -2.26
N SER A 155 11.07 27.75 -1.77
CA SER A 155 12.32 27.38 -1.13
C SER A 155 12.02 26.61 0.16
N GLY A 156 12.71 25.47 0.39
CA GLY A 156 12.52 24.66 1.58
C GLY A 156 13.28 23.34 1.50
N GLU A 157 13.01 22.48 2.46
CA GLU A 157 13.67 21.18 2.58
C GLU A 157 13.31 20.25 1.42
N LEU A 158 12.05 20.27 0.96
CA LEU A 158 11.60 19.46 -0.17
C LEU A 158 12.30 19.88 -1.47
N ARG A 159 12.40 21.20 -1.75
CA ARG A 159 13.13 21.69 -2.92
C ARG A 159 14.59 21.28 -2.85
N SER A 160 15.26 21.49 -1.71
CA SER A 160 16.66 21.08 -1.52
C SER A 160 16.87 19.58 -1.71
N ALA A 161 15.94 18.75 -1.21
CA ALA A 161 15.99 17.31 -1.39
C ALA A 161 15.76 16.92 -2.87
N ILE A 162 14.84 17.57 -3.58
CA ILE A 162 14.63 17.33 -5.02
C ILE A 162 15.88 17.72 -5.83
N GLU A 163 16.48 18.87 -5.57
CA GLU A 163 17.70 19.31 -6.25
C GLU A 163 18.87 18.35 -6.00
N ARG A 164 19.05 17.90 -4.76
CA ARG A 164 20.07 16.91 -4.38
C ARG A 164 19.88 15.54 -5.07
N ASP A 165 18.63 15.04 -5.11
CA ASP A 165 18.36 13.64 -5.49
C ASP A 165 18.05 13.48 -6.99
N PHE A 166 17.55 14.53 -7.64
CA PHE A 166 17.13 14.48 -9.04
C PHE A 166 17.89 15.46 -9.95
N GLY A 167 18.58 16.47 -9.39
CA GLY A 167 19.28 17.52 -10.12
C GLY A 167 18.41 18.76 -10.37
N GLY A 168 17.10 18.69 -10.12
CA GLY A 168 16.17 19.80 -10.28
C GLY A 168 14.73 19.36 -10.31
N VAL A 169 13.82 20.33 -10.25
CA VAL A 169 12.36 20.08 -10.23
C VAL A 169 11.87 19.53 -11.57
N ASP A 170 12.38 20.06 -12.67
CA ASP A 170 11.96 19.61 -14.00
C ASP A 170 12.49 18.19 -14.31
N GLU A 171 13.70 17.87 -13.91
CA GLU A 171 14.28 16.54 -14.00
C GLU A 171 13.48 15.53 -13.16
N MET A 172 13.07 15.92 -11.95
CA MET A 172 12.21 15.10 -11.12
C MET A 172 10.87 14.85 -11.81
N LYS A 173 10.19 15.90 -12.32
CA LYS A 173 8.91 15.77 -13.05
C LYS A 173 9.04 14.90 -14.29
N GLN A 174 10.13 15.03 -15.06
CA GLN A 174 10.40 14.20 -16.23
C GLN A 174 10.54 12.72 -15.86
N LYS A 175 11.34 12.41 -14.84
CA LYS A 175 11.53 11.04 -14.34
C LYS A 175 10.21 10.47 -13.79
N PHE A 176 9.45 11.28 -13.08
CA PHE A 176 8.15 10.88 -12.54
C PHE A 176 7.15 10.56 -13.66
N ASN A 177 7.02 11.45 -14.64
CA ASN A 177 6.13 11.23 -15.79
C ASN A 177 6.54 9.99 -16.62
N ALA A 178 7.85 9.74 -16.75
CA ALA A 178 8.34 8.52 -17.41
C ALA A 178 7.97 7.26 -16.61
N ALA A 179 8.05 7.30 -15.27
CA ALA A 179 7.62 6.21 -14.41
C ALA A 179 6.11 5.96 -14.53
N LEU A 180 5.28 7.01 -14.51
CA LEU A 180 3.82 6.91 -14.73
C LEU A 180 3.49 6.30 -16.09
N ALA A 181 4.17 6.75 -17.14
CA ALA A 181 3.97 6.24 -18.51
C ALA A 181 4.36 4.75 -18.65
N GLY A 182 5.31 4.30 -17.84
CA GLY A 182 5.77 2.91 -17.78
C GLY A 182 4.83 1.95 -17.05
N ILE A 183 3.83 2.44 -16.31
CA ILE A 183 2.86 1.59 -15.63
C ILE A 183 2.04 0.82 -16.64
N GLN A 184 2.06 -0.50 -16.53
CA GLN A 184 1.25 -1.41 -17.35
C GLN A 184 -0.04 -1.75 -16.61
N GLY A 185 -1.18 -1.39 -17.19
CA GLY A 185 -2.48 -1.48 -16.53
C GLY A 185 -2.73 -0.29 -15.61
N SER A 186 -3.37 -0.54 -14.48
CA SER A 186 -3.72 0.49 -13.48
C SER A 186 -2.68 0.55 -12.37
N GLY A 187 -2.42 1.73 -11.85
CA GLY A 187 -1.47 1.91 -10.75
C GLY A 187 -1.28 3.37 -10.36
N TRP A 188 -0.31 3.60 -9.50
CA TRP A 188 0.03 4.90 -8.93
C TRP A 188 1.52 5.19 -9.09
N GLY A 189 1.87 6.46 -9.32
CA GLY A 189 3.23 6.95 -9.17
C GLY A 189 3.38 7.75 -7.87
N TRP A 190 4.52 7.62 -7.24
CA TRP A 190 4.80 8.23 -5.95
C TRP A 190 6.17 8.90 -5.92
N LEU A 191 6.23 10.13 -5.40
CA LEU A 191 7.44 10.67 -4.82
C LEU A 191 7.45 10.23 -3.35
N GLY A 192 8.37 9.37 -2.97
CA GLY A 192 8.48 8.80 -1.64
C GLY A 192 9.78 9.20 -0.95
N TYR A 193 9.72 9.42 0.37
CA TYR A 193 10.90 9.58 1.19
C TYR A 193 11.32 8.23 1.78
N ASN A 194 12.53 7.83 1.50
CA ASN A 194 13.16 6.62 2.02
C ASN A 194 13.90 6.95 3.33
N ALA A 195 13.31 6.58 4.45
CA ALA A 195 13.88 6.85 5.77
C ALA A 195 15.19 6.09 6.05
N GLN A 196 15.48 5.00 5.30
CA GLN A 196 16.70 4.21 5.52
C GLN A 196 17.96 4.92 4.98
N ASN A 197 17.83 5.66 3.88
CA ASN A 197 18.95 6.36 3.25
C ASN A 197 18.82 7.88 3.22
N GLY A 198 17.68 8.42 3.69
CA GLY A 198 17.42 9.86 3.74
C GLY A 198 17.19 10.51 2.38
N ARG A 199 16.80 9.75 1.35
CA ARG A 199 16.65 10.23 -0.04
C ARG A 199 15.20 10.16 -0.51
N LEU A 200 14.95 10.92 -1.59
CA LEU A 200 13.70 10.86 -2.33
C LEU A 200 13.82 9.85 -3.47
N ASP A 201 12.83 8.99 -3.61
CA ASP A 201 12.73 8.01 -4.68
C ASP A 201 11.40 8.18 -5.44
N ILE A 202 11.43 7.88 -6.75
CA ILE A 202 10.21 7.72 -7.55
C ILE A 202 9.88 6.24 -7.59
N VAL A 203 8.68 5.89 -7.08
CA VAL A 203 8.22 4.51 -6.93
C VAL A 203 6.85 4.38 -7.61
N THR A 204 6.57 3.22 -8.19
CA THR A 204 5.23 2.90 -8.71
C THR A 204 4.64 1.73 -7.95
N THR A 205 3.32 1.76 -7.74
CA THR A 205 2.56 0.65 -7.18
C THR A 205 1.47 0.20 -8.15
N ALA A 206 1.23 -1.11 -8.20
CA ALA A 206 0.21 -1.68 -9.08
C ALA A 206 -1.18 -1.55 -8.45
N ASN A 207 -2.20 -1.40 -9.28
CA ASN A 207 -3.59 -1.35 -8.85
C ASN A 207 -3.82 -0.32 -7.73
N GLN A 208 -4.35 -0.76 -6.59
CA GLN A 208 -4.55 0.08 -5.41
C GLN A 208 -3.56 -0.25 -4.28
N ASP A 209 -2.46 -0.95 -4.58
CA ASP A 209 -1.46 -1.25 -3.57
C ASP A 209 -0.90 0.05 -2.97
N PRO A 210 -0.95 0.22 -1.65
CA PRO A 210 -0.44 1.43 -1.00
C PRO A 210 1.09 1.43 -0.99
N LEU A 211 1.70 2.61 -1.04
CA LEU A 211 3.14 2.74 -0.85
C LEU A 211 3.50 2.50 0.62
N THR A 212 4.15 1.37 0.92
CA THR A 212 4.52 0.95 2.28
C THR A 212 6.03 1.00 2.54
N THR A 213 6.84 1.08 1.50
CA THR A 213 8.31 1.08 1.58
C THR A 213 8.91 2.46 1.83
N HIS A 214 8.14 3.51 1.59
CA HIS A 214 8.54 4.91 1.71
C HIS A 214 7.42 5.72 2.36
N THR A 215 7.77 6.88 2.92
CA THR A 215 6.74 7.86 3.29
C THR A 215 6.23 8.56 2.03
N PRO A 216 4.95 8.43 1.66
CA PRO A 216 4.41 9.04 0.45
C PRO A 216 4.32 10.57 0.61
N LEU A 217 5.03 11.30 -0.24
CA LEU A 217 5.00 12.77 -0.28
C LEU A 217 4.01 13.27 -1.33
N ILE A 218 4.11 12.78 -2.57
CA ILE A 218 3.21 13.08 -3.69
C ILE A 218 2.79 11.76 -4.31
N GLY A 219 1.48 11.57 -4.52
CA GLY A 219 0.93 10.45 -5.27
C GLY A 219 0.12 10.95 -6.47
N ILE A 220 0.30 10.33 -7.63
CA ILE A 220 -0.46 10.61 -8.85
C ILE A 220 -1.15 9.32 -9.28
N ASP A 221 -2.46 9.39 -9.43
CA ASP A 221 -3.30 8.30 -9.89
C ASP A 221 -3.18 8.16 -11.41
N ALA A 222 -2.71 6.98 -11.86
CA ALA A 222 -2.61 6.64 -13.28
C ALA A 222 -3.72 5.70 -13.77
N TRP A 223 -4.76 5.47 -12.96
CA TRP A 223 -5.96 4.78 -13.38
C TRP A 223 -6.74 5.60 -14.41
N GLU A 224 -7.39 4.95 -15.38
CA GLU A 224 -8.20 5.64 -16.38
C GLU A 224 -9.31 6.50 -15.78
N HIS A 225 -9.91 6.08 -14.66
CA HIS A 225 -10.94 6.86 -14.00
C HIS A 225 -10.46 8.25 -13.53
N ALA A 226 -9.16 8.44 -13.32
CA ALA A 226 -8.60 9.71 -12.89
C ALA A 226 -8.46 10.73 -14.04
N PHE A 227 -8.51 10.31 -15.31
CA PHE A 227 -8.25 11.21 -16.44
C PHE A 227 -9.11 10.99 -17.68
N TYR A 228 -9.69 9.79 -17.88
CA TYR A 228 -10.25 9.41 -19.19
C TYR A 228 -11.43 10.29 -19.65
N LEU A 229 -12.26 10.77 -18.74
CA LEU A 229 -13.40 11.65 -19.10
C LEU A 229 -12.95 12.94 -19.79
N GLN A 230 -11.81 13.50 -19.39
CA GLN A 230 -11.24 14.75 -19.90
C GLN A 230 -10.19 14.51 -20.99
N TYR A 231 -9.25 13.63 -20.73
CA TYR A 231 -8.04 13.46 -21.55
C TYR A 231 -8.14 12.28 -22.53
N LYS A 232 -9.16 11.43 -22.42
CA LYS A 232 -9.32 10.22 -23.24
C LYS A 232 -8.06 9.33 -23.15
N ASN A 233 -7.51 8.96 -24.30
CA ASN A 233 -6.27 8.17 -24.38
C ASN A 233 -4.98 9.00 -24.21
N ASP A 234 -5.08 10.33 -24.10
CA ASP A 234 -3.90 11.21 -23.91
C ASP A 234 -3.52 11.36 -22.43
N LYS A 235 -3.12 10.23 -21.83
CA LYS A 235 -2.66 10.23 -20.44
C LYS A 235 -1.38 11.06 -20.24
N ALA A 236 -0.58 11.27 -21.28
CA ALA A 236 0.63 12.08 -21.20
C ALA A 236 0.34 13.54 -20.90
N THR A 237 -0.70 14.11 -21.52
CA THR A 237 -1.16 15.46 -21.22
C THR A 237 -1.73 15.57 -19.79
N TYR A 238 -2.44 14.55 -19.30
CA TYR A 238 -2.85 14.50 -17.89
C TYR A 238 -1.65 14.54 -16.95
N PHE A 239 -0.64 13.69 -17.17
CA PHE A 239 0.58 13.65 -16.35
C PHE A 239 1.36 14.97 -16.38
N LYS A 240 1.30 15.73 -17.48
CA LYS A 240 1.90 17.06 -17.57
C LYS A 240 1.09 18.09 -16.80
N ASN A 241 -0.23 18.07 -16.93
CA ASN A 241 -1.09 19.12 -16.40
C ASN A 241 -1.33 19.02 -14.90
N ILE A 242 -1.30 17.81 -14.33
CA ILE A 242 -1.54 17.61 -12.90
C ILE A 242 -0.51 18.34 -12.03
N TRP A 243 0.72 18.56 -12.52
CA TRP A 243 1.74 19.31 -11.79
C TRP A 243 1.34 20.75 -11.48
N ASN A 244 0.41 21.34 -12.23
CA ASN A 244 -0.10 22.70 -11.99
C ASN A 244 -1.00 22.79 -10.75
N VAL A 245 -1.42 21.67 -10.19
CA VAL A 245 -2.30 21.59 -9.01
C VAL A 245 -1.71 20.70 -7.91
N ILE A 246 -0.44 20.26 -8.03
CA ILE A 246 0.23 19.55 -6.94
C ILE A 246 0.44 20.49 -5.75
N ASN A 247 0.06 20.01 -4.58
CA ASN A 247 0.23 20.71 -3.29
C ASN A 247 1.63 20.38 -2.72
N PHE A 248 2.62 21.17 -3.13
CA PHE A 248 4.00 20.98 -2.64
C PHE A 248 4.16 21.34 -1.17
N GLU A 249 3.33 22.22 -0.62
CA GLU A 249 3.33 22.55 0.82
C GLU A 249 2.97 21.31 1.67
N GLU A 250 1.94 20.57 1.27
CA GLU A 250 1.59 19.31 1.95
C GLU A 250 2.71 18.26 1.81
N ALA A 251 3.37 18.21 0.65
CA ALA A 251 4.50 17.31 0.45
C ALA A 251 5.71 17.66 1.34
N GLU A 252 6.02 18.96 1.47
CA GLU A 252 7.02 19.47 2.41
C GLU A 252 6.71 19.10 3.85
N LYS A 253 5.46 19.33 4.28
CA LYS A 253 4.98 18.98 5.62
C LYS A 253 5.16 17.49 5.93
N ARG A 254 4.83 16.61 4.96
CA ARG A 254 5.04 15.17 5.11
C ARG A 254 6.50 14.80 5.19
N LEU A 255 7.38 15.44 4.41
CA LEU A 255 8.81 15.22 4.47
C LEU A 255 9.38 15.61 5.83
N LEU A 256 9.02 16.77 6.35
CA LEU A 256 9.47 17.24 7.65
C LEU A 256 9.00 16.32 8.79
N ALA A 257 7.75 15.83 8.72
CA ALA A 257 7.23 14.88 9.70
C ALA A 257 7.94 13.51 9.63
N ALA A 258 8.37 13.08 8.44
CA ALA A 258 9.07 11.80 8.26
C ALA A 258 10.54 11.82 8.70
N LYS A 259 11.12 13.01 8.90
CA LYS A 259 12.50 13.20 9.37
C LYS A 259 12.64 13.33 10.88
N GLN A 260 11.52 13.47 11.60
CA GLN A 260 11.47 13.50 13.07
C GLN A 260 11.57 12.10 13.66
#